data_ba02938d9a95afceb2c64543247b80cb
#
_entry.id   ba02938d9a95afceb2c64543247b80cb
#
_cell.length_a   1.000
_cell.length_b   1.000
_cell.length_c   1.000
_cell.angle_alpha   90.00
_cell.angle_beta   90.00
_cell.angle_gamma   90.00
#
_symmetry.space_group_name_H-M   'P 1'
#
loop_
_entity.id
_entity.type
_entity.pdbx_description
1 polymer ?
#
loop_
_entity_poly.entity_id
_entity_poly.type
_entity_poly.pdbx_seq_one_letter_code
_entity_poly.pdbx_strand_id
1 'polypeptide(L)'
;MATMNSLTDIWSVVMDSLSQELTQTAINTWFSDCTPIEINNNTLIVHTTSDFKRSIIQARFEKTICAKLYDLFSCPFELVVLAGDDELLEYREKRPSAEEMPEMDGYTFDRFIVGPSNKFAHAAAIAVSQNPGKVYNPLIIYGNSGLGKTHLLLAIGQTIRHNNPGAKIAYVKGEEFVNQMVKSIGTGTAENFRQKYRNADLLLMDDIQFIAGKDSTQEEFFHTFNCLYEAGKQIVVTSDRPPKEMKRLNDRLCSRLEGGLLADVQPPDLETRTAIIRTKAAQFGMVLSEEVVQYIAENITSNVRQLEGVVKRLTAYRDILDDTITVDSVKRAIKDVIRTGTYIPTPDVIIEESARSFQLSGADLRGQSRNKKTAMARQIAMYLMRNLTNLPLKEIGEE
;
A
#
# COMPACT_ATOMS: atom_id res chain seq x y z
N MET A 1 24.63 26.43 -7.29
CA MET A 1 23.20 26.71 -7.14
C MET A 1 22.63 25.60 -6.32
N ALA A 2 22.21 25.86 -5.10
CA ALA A 2 21.57 24.87 -4.26
C ALA A 2 20.25 24.45 -4.93
N THR A 3 20.00 23.17 -5.04
CA THR A 3 18.74 22.62 -5.55
C THR A 3 17.63 23.00 -4.56
N MET A 4 16.79 23.98 -4.91
CA MET A 4 15.58 24.30 -4.16
C MET A 4 14.56 23.20 -4.37
N ASN A 5 14.48 22.25 -3.44
CA ASN A 5 13.62 21.09 -3.58
C ASN A 5 12.46 21.03 -2.58
N SER A 6 12.31 22.01 -1.69
CA SER A 6 11.20 22.04 -0.74
C SER A 6 10.52 23.41 -0.66
N LEU A 7 9.25 23.41 -0.29
CA LEU A 7 8.45 24.63 -0.04
C LEU A 7 9.09 25.48 1.07
N THR A 8 9.65 24.84 2.08
CA THR A 8 10.39 25.50 3.18
C THR A 8 11.64 26.21 2.70
N ASP A 9 12.36 25.64 1.71
CA ASP A 9 13.55 26.28 1.13
C ASP A 9 13.16 27.56 0.36
N ILE A 10 12.07 27.47 -0.43
CA ILE A 10 11.53 28.63 -1.17
C ILE A 10 11.13 29.74 -0.22
N TRP A 11 10.39 29.39 0.85
CA TRP A 11 9.96 30.34 1.86
C TRP A 11 11.15 30.98 2.59
N SER A 12 12.16 30.19 2.93
CA SER A 12 13.39 30.70 3.55
C SER A 12 14.07 31.75 2.64
N VAL A 13 14.20 31.48 1.35
CA VAL A 13 14.80 32.44 0.40
C VAL A 13 13.95 33.70 0.26
N VAL A 14 12.63 33.60 0.26
CA VAL A 14 11.73 34.77 0.28
C VAL A 14 11.93 35.58 1.54
N MET A 15 12.00 34.90 2.71
CA MET A 15 12.22 35.57 4.01
C MET A 15 13.60 36.20 4.12
N ASP A 16 14.66 35.54 3.63
CA ASP A 16 16.02 36.11 3.58
C ASP A 16 16.08 37.36 2.68
N SER A 17 15.39 37.33 1.55
CA SER A 17 15.29 38.49 0.66
C SER A 17 14.50 39.63 1.29
N LEU A 18 13.40 39.34 1.99
CA LEU A 18 12.64 40.33 2.76
C LEU A 18 13.46 40.93 3.92
N SER A 19 14.37 40.19 4.52
CA SER A 19 15.24 40.64 5.60
C SER A 19 16.24 41.71 5.15
N GLN A 20 16.51 41.83 3.87
CA GLN A 20 17.35 42.90 3.31
C GLN A 20 16.60 44.23 3.16
N GLU A 21 15.28 44.18 3.06
CA GLU A 21 14.43 45.37 2.88
C GLU A 21 13.71 45.79 4.17
N LEU A 22 13.51 44.84 5.08
CA LEU A 22 12.77 45.06 6.34
C LEU A 22 13.68 44.95 7.57
N THR A 23 13.32 45.66 8.63
CA THR A 23 14.00 45.51 9.92
C THR A 23 13.72 44.15 10.54
N GLN A 24 14.67 43.61 11.29
CA GLN A 24 14.49 42.33 12.01
C GLN A 24 13.26 42.35 12.93
N THR A 25 12.96 43.52 13.52
CA THR A 25 11.76 43.71 14.36
C THR A 25 10.48 43.53 13.55
N ALA A 26 10.43 44.07 12.31
CA ALA A 26 9.26 43.88 11.43
C ALA A 26 9.08 42.40 11.02
N ILE A 27 10.15 41.70 10.66
CA ILE A 27 10.12 40.29 10.34
C ILE A 27 9.59 39.45 11.53
N ASN A 28 10.16 39.65 12.69
CA ASN A 28 9.74 38.93 13.90
C ASN A 28 8.30 39.25 14.30
N THR A 29 7.81 40.45 14.04
CA THR A 29 6.44 40.85 14.40
C THR A 29 5.40 40.24 13.47
N TRP A 30 5.66 40.22 12.14
CA TRP A 30 4.66 39.90 11.15
C TRP A 30 4.77 38.48 10.58
N PHE A 31 5.98 37.90 10.62
CA PHE A 31 6.24 36.60 9.94
C PHE A 31 6.70 35.48 10.88
N SER A 32 6.86 35.74 12.18
CA SER A 32 7.37 34.73 13.13
C SER A 32 6.53 33.45 13.23
N ASP A 33 5.23 33.55 12.99
CA ASP A 33 4.26 32.46 13.00
C ASP A 33 3.69 32.14 11.61
N CYS A 34 4.27 32.77 10.56
CA CYS A 34 3.87 32.47 9.20
C CYS A 34 4.50 31.19 8.71
N THR A 35 3.68 30.23 8.33
CA THR A 35 4.11 28.97 7.75
C THR A 35 3.62 28.84 6.30
N PRO A 36 4.50 28.52 5.34
CA PRO A 36 4.08 28.25 3.98
C PRO A 36 3.34 26.91 3.95
N ILE A 37 2.16 26.90 3.37
CA ILE A 37 1.30 25.71 3.28
C ILE A 37 1.53 25.01 1.95
N GLU A 38 1.52 25.74 0.85
CA GLU A 38 1.81 25.19 -0.49
C GLU A 38 1.97 26.28 -1.55
N ILE A 39 2.45 25.84 -2.74
CA ILE A 39 2.37 26.59 -3.99
C ILE A 39 1.49 25.80 -4.95
N ASN A 40 0.40 26.42 -5.42
CA ASN A 40 -0.54 25.80 -6.35
C ASN A 40 -0.81 26.78 -7.52
N ASN A 41 -0.54 26.36 -8.78
CA ASN A 41 -0.77 27.15 -9.98
C ASN A 41 -0.33 28.62 -9.88
N ASN A 42 0.89 28.86 -9.41
CA ASN A 42 1.46 30.20 -9.17
C ASN A 42 0.80 31.00 -8.01
N THR A 43 0.08 30.33 -7.12
CA THR A 43 -0.44 30.94 -5.89
C THR A 43 0.34 30.38 -4.72
N LEU A 44 1.02 31.23 -3.96
CA LEU A 44 1.63 30.87 -2.69
C LEU A 44 0.59 31.00 -1.57
N ILE A 45 0.38 29.93 -0.82
CA ILE A 45 -0.55 29.91 0.30
C ILE A 45 0.27 29.84 1.59
N VAL A 46 0.02 30.81 2.48
CA VAL A 46 0.71 30.95 3.77
C VAL A 46 -0.33 30.97 4.88
N HIS A 47 -0.04 30.37 5.99
CA HIS A 47 -0.89 30.40 7.18
C HIS A 47 -0.27 31.30 8.26
N THR A 48 -1.11 32.06 8.96
CA THR A 48 -0.78 32.82 10.16
C THR A 48 -1.87 32.63 11.23
N THR A 49 -1.55 32.81 12.47
CA THR A 49 -2.46 32.61 13.60
C THR A 49 -3.51 33.70 13.79
N SER A 50 -3.41 34.87 13.10
CA SER A 50 -4.21 36.05 13.37
C SER A 50 -4.71 36.74 12.11
N ASP A 51 -6.03 37.07 12.08
CA ASP A 51 -6.67 37.90 11.06
C ASP A 51 -6.01 39.28 10.91
N PHE A 52 -5.56 39.86 12.02
CA PHE A 52 -4.88 41.10 11.98
C PHE A 52 -3.55 41.03 11.23
N LYS A 53 -2.77 39.99 11.49
CA LYS A 53 -1.51 39.74 10.75
C LYS A 53 -1.79 39.50 9.26
N ARG A 54 -2.80 38.68 8.93
CA ARG A 54 -3.26 38.48 7.54
C ARG A 54 -3.47 39.82 6.82
N SER A 55 -4.29 40.68 7.42
CA SER A 55 -4.62 41.99 6.84
C SER A 55 -3.37 42.86 6.58
N ILE A 56 -2.41 42.84 7.49
CA ILE A 56 -1.15 43.59 7.34
C ILE A 56 -0.25 42.96 6.29
N ILE A 57 -0.14 41.62 6.26
CA ILE A 57 0.69 40.92 5.29
C ILE A 57 0.17 41.19 3.89
N GLN A 58 -1.13 41.05 3.65
CA GLN A 58 -1.76 41.32 2.36
C GLN A 58 -1.65 42.80 1.97
N ALA A 59 -1.97 43.71 2.86
CA ALA A 59 -1.97 45.14 2.51
C ALA A 59 -0.56 45.71 2.24
N ARG A 60 0.47 45.24 2.96
CA ARG A 60 1.80 45.86 2.94
C ARG A 60 2.88 45.03 2.26
N PHE A 61 2.81 43.71 2.34
CA PHE A 61 3.91 42.82 1.95
C PHE A 61 3.61 41.94 0.76
N GLU A 62 2.33 41.79 0.34
CA GLU A 62 1.93 40.95 -0.79
C GLU A 62 2.74 41.26 -2.05
N LYS A 63 2.80 42.55 -2.43
CA LYS A 63 3.51 42.97 -3.65
C LYS A 63 5.00 42.64 -3.60
N THR A 64 5.62 42.80 -2.45
CA THR A 64 7.03 42.49 -2.26
C THR A 64 7.28 40.99 -2.31
N ILE A 65 6.45 40.19 -1.65
CA ILE A 65 6.54 38.74 -1.69
C ILE A 65 6.35 38.21 -3.12
N CYS A 66 5.31 38.69 -3.82
CA CYS A 66 5.04 38.30 -5.22
C CYS A 66 6.17 38.72 -6.17
N ALA A 67 6.79 39.87 -5.96
CA ALA A 67 7.94 40.31 -6.75
C ALA A 67 9.16 39.39 -6.54
N LYS A 68 9.43 38.95 -5.28
CA LYS A 68 10.51 38.00 -4.99
C LYS A 68 10.26 36.62 -5.59
N LEU A 69 9.01 36.15 -5.55
CA LEU A 69 8.63 34.91 -6.22
C LEU A 69 8.77 35.01 -7.75
N TYR A 70 8.45 36.20 -8.33
CA TYR A 70 8.68 36.44 -9.75
C TYR A 70 10.17 36.34 -10.10
N ASP A 71 11.03 36.94 -9.27
CA ASP A 71 12.49 36.89 -9.48
C ASP A 71 13.01 35.44 -9.43
N LEU A 72 12.41 34.59 -8.60
CA LEU A 72 12.80 33.18 -8.45
C LEU A 72 12.29 32.28 -9.59
N PHE A 73 11.04 32.50 -10.02
CA PHE A 73 10.34 31.56 -10.93
C PHE A 73 10.08 32.12 -12.32
N SER A 74 10.36 33.41 -12.56
CA SER A 74 10.10 34.14 -13.83
C SER A 74 8.64 34.09 -14.30
N CYS A 75 7.70 33.92 -13.36
CA CYS A 75 6.25 33.93 -13.62
C CYS A 75 5.50 34.69 -12.51
N PRO A 76 4.35 35.31 -12.83
CA PRO A 76 3.57 36.04 -11.82
C PRO A 76 2.99 35.10 -10.78
N PHE A 77 3.07 35.52 -9.52
CA PHE A 77 2.49 34.78 -8.36
C PHE A 77 1.41 35.60 -7.69
N GLU A 78 0.44 34.90 -7.10
CA GLU A 78 -0.54 35.44 -6.17
C GLU A 78 -0.22 34.96 -4.75
N LEU A 79 -0.57 35.76 -3.73
CA LEU A 79 -0.41 35.40 -2.35
C LEU A 79 -1.79 35.24 -1.68
N VAL A 80 -2.03 34.09 -1.09
CA VAL A 80 -3.21 33.82 -0.25
C VAL A 80 -2.72 33.58 1.18
N VAL A 81 -3.26 34.36 2.13
CA VAL A 81 -2.91 34.23 3.53
C VAL A 81 -4.13 33.73 4.30
N LEU A 82 -4.05 32.52 4.85
CA LEU A 82 -5.05 31.91 5.71
C LEU A 82 -4.81 32.37 7.15
N ALA A 83 -5.87 32.66 7.89
CA ALA A 83 -5.77 33.13 9.27
C ALA A 83 -6.54 32.23 10.24
N GLY A 84 -5.85 31.79 11.31
CA GLY A 84 -6.43 30.91 12.31
C GLY A 84 -6.49 29.44 11.87
N ASP A 85 -6.58 28.58 12.87
CA ASP A 85 -6.60 27.12 12.63
C ASP A 85 -7.89 26.64 11.93
N ASP A 86 -9.00 27.34 12.16
CA ASP A 86 -10.30 27.01 11.55
C ASP A 86 -10.26 27.22 10.03
N GLU A 87 -9.70 28.33 9.56
CA GLU A 87 -9.58 28.62 8.12
C GLU A 87 -8.57 27.68 7.44
N LEU A 88 -7.51 27.31 8.15
CA LEU A 88 -6.56 26.30 7.70
C LEU A 88 -7.22 24.91 7.60
N LEU A 89 -8.06 24.54 8.57
CA LEU A 89 -8.84 23.30 8.52
C LEU A 89 -9.86 23.33 7.37
N GLU A 90 -10.62 24.44 7.23
CA GLU A 90 -11.53 24.61 6.10
C GLU A 90 -10.81 24.56 4.74
N TYR A 91 -9.64 25.18 4.64
CA TYR A 91 -8.83 25.14 3.43
C TYR A 91 -8.39 23.70 3.12
N ARG A 92 -7.94 22.95 4.13
CA ARG A 92 -7.59 21.53 4.00
C ARG A 92 -8.79 20.66 3.70
N GLU A 93 -9.99 20.98 4.23
CA GLU A 93 -11.23 20.24 3.98
C GLU A 93 -11.86 20.57 2.62
N LYS A 94 -11.80 21.84 2.18
CA LYS A 94 -12.28 22.28 0.85
C LYS A 94 -11.36 21.84 -0.28
N ARG A 95 -10.12 21.51 0.04
CA ARG A 95 -9.26 20.84 -0.91
C ARG A 95 -9.85 19.47 -1.19
N PRO A 96 -10.17 19.11 -2.46
CA PRO A 96 -10.21 17.70 -2.78
C PRO A 96 -8.82 17.19 -2.39
N SER A 97 -8.77 16.41 -1.31
CA SER A 97 -7.52 15.77 -0.93
C SER A 97 -7.06 15.00 -2.17
N ALA A 98 -6.15 15.59 -2.95
CA ALA A 98 -5.16 14.76 -3.55
C ALA A 98 -4.50 14.12 -2.33
N GLU A 99 -5.04 13.00 -1.87
CA GLU A 99 -4.30 12.13 -1.01
C GLU A 99 -3.01 11.94 -1.77
N GLU A 100 -1.97 12.56 -1.25
CA GLU A 100 -0.63 12.37 -1.74
C GLU A 100 -0.49 10.87 -1.79
N MET A 101 -0.28 10.34 -3.00
CA MET A 101 0.07 8.94 -3.12
C MET A 101 1.10 8.71 -2.02
N PRO A 102 0.96 7.68 -1.17
CA PRO A 102 1.88 7.46 -0.04
C PRO A 102 3.30 7.61 -0.54
N GLU A 103 4.20 8.20 0.27
CA GLU A 103 5.62 8.36 -0.10
C GLU A 103 6.09 7.08 -0.78
N MET A 104 6.30 7.18 -2.09
CA MET A 104 6.49 5.99 -2.93
C MET A 104 7.95 5.65 -3.12
N ASP A 105 8.85 6.33 -2.42
CA ASP A 105 10.30 6.26 -2.62
C ASP A 105 10.90 4.84 -2.58
N GLY A 106 10.11 3.85 -2.19
CA GLY A 106 10.50 2.45 -2.17
C GLY A 106 9.87 1.55 -3.25
N TYR A 107 8.82 2.01 -3.93
CA TYR A 107 8.02 1.16 -4.81
C TYR A 107 8.31 1.43 -6.29
N THR A 108 9.48 1.01 -6.77
CA THR A 108 9.89 1.13 -8.17
C THR A 108 9.96 -0.24 -8.84
N PHE A 109 9.88 -0.28 -10.18
CA PHE A 109 10.08 -1.53 -10.91
C PHE A 109 11.48 -2.12 -10.69
N ASP A 110 12.51 -1.30 -10.54
CA ASP A 110 13.88 -1.76 -10.30
C ASP A 110 14.07 -2.46 -8.95
N ARG A 111 13.24 -2.10 -7.97
CA ARG A 111 13.25 -2.73 -6.64
C ARG A 111 12.34 -3.96 -6.54
N PHE A 112 11.58 -4.23 -7.58
CA PHE A 112 10.70 -5.40 -7.65
C PHE A 112 11.48 -6.61 -8.16
N ILE A 113 11.56 -7.67 -7.37
CA ILE A 113 12.28 -8.88 -7.76
C ILE A 113 11.39 -9.72 -8.66
N VAL A 114 11.82 -9.87 -9.91
CA VAL A 114 11.09 -10.61 -10.94
C VAL A 114 11.48 -12.07 -10.94
N GLY A 115 10.50 -12.95 -10.94
CA GLY A 115 10.65 -14.40 -11.08
C GLY A 115 9.53 -15.00 -11.95
N PRO A 116 9.55 -16.30 -12.19
CA PRO A 116 8.54 -16.96 -13.03
C PRO A 116 7.11 -16.70 -12.57
N SER A 117 6.90 -16.60 -11.25
CA SER A 117 5.58 -16.44 -10.61
C SER A 117 4.94 -15.05 -10.75
N ASN A 118 5.70 -14.03 -11.16
CA ASN A 118 5.22 -12.65 -11.24
C ASN A 118 5.64 -11.91 -12.53
N LYS A 119 6.40 -12.57 -13.41
CA LYS A 119 6.95 -11.97 -14.63
C LYS A 119 5.87 -11.39 -15.54
N PHE A 120 4.73 -12.06 -15.66
CA PHE A 120 3.63 -11.60 -16.50
C PHE A 120 3.01 -10.30 -15.93
N ALA A 121 2.69 -10.29 -14.64
CA ALA A 121 2.13 -9.11 -13.98
C ALA A 121 3.11 -7.92 -14.01
N HIS A 122 4.41 -8.16 -13.82
CA HIS A 122 5.45 -7.14 -13.93
C HIS A 122 5.53 -6.56 -15.35
N ALA A 123 5.56 -7.40 -16.40
CA ALA A 123 5.60 -6.95 -17.78
C ALA A 123 4.34 -6.14 -18.17
N ALA A 124 3.15 -6.60 -17.73
CA ALA A 124 1.89 -5.87 -17.94
C ALA A 124 1.90 -4.49 -17.25
N ALA A 125 2.42 -4.43 -16.02
CA ALA A 125 2.55 -3.18 -15.26
C ALA A 125 3.48 -2.17 -15.96
N ILE A 126 4.62 -2.63 -16.49
CA ILE A 126 5.54 -1.78 -17.27
C ILE A 126 4.84 -1.27 -18.54
N ALA A 127 4.18 -2.16 -19.30
CA ALA A 127 3.50 -1.77 -20.54
C ALA A 127 2.43 -0.69 -20.30
N VAL A 128 1.64 -0.83 -19.23
CA VAL A 128 0.63 0.15 -18.80
C VAL A 128 1.28 1.46 -18.39
N SER A 129 2.38 1.43 -17.66
CA SER A 129 3.07 2.64 -17.20
C SER A 129 3.68 3.46 -18.34
N GLN A 130 4.07 2.79 -19.44
CA GLN A 130 4.62 3.43 -20.63
C GLN A 130 3.54 4.00 -21.56
N ASN A 131 2.37 3.35 -21.64
CA ASN A 131 1.28 3.74 -22.56
C ASN A 131 -0.09 3.71 -21.83
N PRO A 132 -0.30 4.59 -20.84
CA PRO A 132 -1.53 4.59 -20.05
C PRO A 132 -2.76 4.89 -20.91
N GLY A 133 -3.85 4.18 -20.67
CA GLY A 133 -5.13 4.28 -21.38
C GLY A 133 -5.16 3.65 -22.77
N LYS A 134 -4.02 3.24 -23.31
CA LYS A 134 -3.93 2.69 -24.68
C LYS A 134 -3.78 1.17 -24.72
N VAL A 135 -3.14 0.59 -23.71
CA VAL A 135 -2.92 -0.86 -23.60
C VAL A 135 -3.44 -1.34 -22.24
N TYR A 136 -4.09 -2.51 -22.25
CA TYR A 136 -4.52 -3.22 -21.05
C TYR A 136 -5.31 -2.34 -20.05
N ASN A 137 -6.44 -1.83 -20.50
CA ASN A 137 -7.33 -1.02 -19.65
C ASN A 137 -8.70 -1.71 -19.47
N PRO A 138 -9.11 -2.06 -18.24
CA PRO A 138 -8.33 -2.00 -17.00
C PRO A 138 -7.22 -3.05 -16.92
N LEU A 139 -6.20 -2.81 -16.09
CA LEU A 139 -5.26 -3.83 -15.63
C LEU A 139 -5.67 -4.31 -14.23
N ILE A 140 -5.90 -5.61 -14.08
CA ILE A 140 -6.21 -6.22 -12.79
C ILE A 140 -5.05 -7.10 -12.36
N ILE A 141 -4.39 -6.75 -11.25
CA ILE A 141 -3.31 -7.54 -10.66
C ILE A 141 -3.88 -8.29 -9.46
N TYR A 142 -3.92 -9.63 -9.54
CA TYR A 142 -4.54 -10.43 -8.48
C TYR A 142 -3.60 -11.51 -7.95
N GLY A 143 -3.91 -12.03 -6.76
CA GLY A 143 -3.13 -13.07 -6.08
C GLY A 143 -3.17 -12.89 -4.57
N ASN A 144 -2.71 -13.87 -3.81
CA ASN A 144 -2.75 -13.90 -2.35
C ASN A 144 -2.11 -12.65 -1.71
N SER A 145 -2.44 -12.40 -0.44
CA SER A 145 -1.89 -11.26 0.29
C SER A 145 -0.36 -11.37 0.43
N GLY A 146 0.32 -10.21 0.32
CA GLY A 146 1.77 -10.12 0.56
C GLY A 146 2.66 -10.58 -0.59
N LEU A 147 2.14 -10.69 -1.82
CA LEU A 147 2.91 -11.10 -3.01
C LEU A 147 3.49 -9.94 -3.83
N GLY A 148 3.28 -8.68 -3.41
CA GLY A 148 3.83 -7.51 -4.09
C GLY A 148 2.86 -6.80 -5.05
N LYS A 149 1.55 -7.08 -5.02
CA LYS A 149 0.54 -6.42 -5.87
C LYS A 149 0.54 -4.90 -5.69
N THR A 150 0.47 -4.43 -4.45
CA THR A 150 0.57 -2.99 -4.10
C THR A 150 1.87 -2.38 -4.60
N HIS A 151 2.99 -3.13 -4.57
CA HIS A 151 4.26 -2.65 -5.12
C HIS A 151 4.14 -2.36 -6.62
N LEU A 152 3.62 -3.28 -7.40
CA LEU A 152 3.41 -3.07 -8.84
C LEU A 152 2.43 -1.92 -9.11
N LEU A 153 1.34 -1.84 -8.35
CA LEU A 153 0.36 -0.75 -8.45
C LEU A 153 1.01 0.62 -8.25
N LEU A 154 1.81 0.77 -7.19
CA LEU A 154 2.50 2.02 -6.87
C LEU A 154 3.63 2.31 -7.84
N ALA A 155 4.36 1.30 -8.33
CA ALA A 155 5.41 1.46 -9.34
C ALA A 155 4.84 2.01 -10.67
N ILE A 156 3.64 1.57 -11.07
CA ILE A 156 2.94 2.15 -12.23
C ILE A 156 2.70 3.64 -12.01
N GLY A 157 2.12 4.01 -10.86
CA GLY A 157 1.81 5.40 -10.55
C GLY A 157 3.06 6.29 -10.50
N GLN A 158 4.13 5.80 -9.89
CA GLN A 158 5.40 6.52 -9.80
C GLN A 158 6.02 6.75 -11.19
N THR A 159 6.02 5.72 -12.03
CA THR A 159 6.56 5.82 -13.40
C THR A 159 5.75 6.80 -14.24
N ILE A 160 4.40 6.77 -14.16
CA ILE A 160 3.54 7.71 -14.88
C ILE A 160 3.76 9.14 -14.37
N ARG A 161 3.88 9.34 -13.06
CA ARG A 161 4.17 10.66 -12.46
C ARG A 161 5.53 11.20 -12.90
N HIS A 162 6.54 10.34 -12.95
CA HIS A 162 7.88 10.72 -13.41
C HIS A 162 7.87 11.15 -14.89
N ASN A 163 7.15 10.40 -15.74
CA ASN A 163 7.05 10.69 -17.16
C ASN A 163 6.12 11.88 -17.48
N ASN A 164 5.10 12.10 -16.65
CA ASN A 164 4.15 13.20 -16.77
C ASN A 164 3.82 13.78 -15.37
N PRO A 165 4.60 14.77 -14.90
CA PRO A 165 4.39 15.39 -13.58
C PRO A 165 3.02 16.07 -13.41
N GLY A 166 2.35 16.44 -14.51
CA GLY A 166 1.00 17.03 -14.51
C GLY A 166 -0.13 16.01 -14.46
N ALA A 167 0.15 14.70 -14.51
CA ALA A 167 -0.87 13.67 -14.49
C ALA A 167 -1.61 13.64 -13.14
N LYS A 168 -2.93 13.69 -13.19
CA LYS A 168 -3.80 13.54 -12.00
C LYS A 168 -3.93 12.07 -11.66
N ILE A 169 -3.21 11.63 -10.62
CA ILE A 169 -3.22 10.24 -10.16
C ILE A 169 -4.07 10.12 -8.90
N ALA A 170 -5.14 9.34 -8.97
CA ALA A 170 -5.95 8.98 -7.82
C ALA A 170 -5.56 7.59 -7.32
N TYR A 171 -4.95 7.52 -6.14
CA TYR A 171 -4.70 6.27 -5.42
C TYR A 171 -5.69 6.14 -4.28
N VAL A 172 -6.26 4.95 -4.11
CA VAL A 172 -7.16 4.67 -3.00
C VAL A 172 -7.20 3.18 -2.68
N LYS A 173 -7.29 2.84 -1.39
CA LYS A 173 -7.60 1.48 -0.94
C LYS A 173 -9.11 1.26 -0.99
N GLY A 174 -9.54 0.03 -1.31
CA GLY A 174 -10.97 -0.29 -1.37
C GLY A 174 -11.73 0.05 -0.09
N GLU A 175 -11.15 -0.20 1.07
CA GLU A 175 -11.74 0.18 2.36
C GLU A 175 -11.89 1.70 2.52
N GLU A 176 -10.88 2.43 2.11
CA GLU A 176 -10.87 3.88 2.20
C GLU A 176 -11.85 4.54 1.23
N PHE A 177 -11.97 4.00 0.00
CA PHE A 177 -12.98 4.44 -0.96
C PHE A 177 -14.39 4.34 -0.37
N VAL A 178 -14.70 3.25 0.35
CA VAL A 178 -15.97 3.09 1.08
C VAL A 178 -16.14 4.16 2.15
N ASN A 179 -15.12 4.36 2.99
CA ASN A 179 -15.18 5.30 4.10
C ASN A 179 -15.34 6.74 3.61
N GLN A 180 -14.61 7.14 2.56
CA GLN A 180 -14.74 8.46 1.93
C GLN A 180 -16.13 8.66 1.31
N MET A 181 -16.66 7.65 0.62
CA MET A 181 -18.01 7.72 0.05
C MET A 181 -19.05 7.91 1.15
N VAL A 182 -19.04 7.10 2.21
CA VAL A 182 -19.99 7.22 3.33
C VAL A 182 -19.90 8.60 3.98
N LYS A 183 -18.68 9.08 4.25
CA LYS A 183 -18.45 10.42 4.79
C LYS A 183 -19.02 11.50 3.87
N SER A 184 -18.78 11.41 2.56
CA SER A 184 -19.22 12.41 1.59
C SER A 184 -20.74 12.51 1.47
N ILE A 185 -21.45 11.41 1.63
CA ILE A 185 -22.92 11.38 1.68
C ILE A 185 -23.41 12.06 2.95
N GLY A 186 -22.81 11.73 4.11
CA GLY A 186 -23.18 12.31 5.41
C GLY A 186 -22.93 13.81 5.52
N THR A 187 -21.92 14.33 4.80
CA THR A 187 -21.57 15.76 4.79
C THR A 187 -22.11 16.54 3.59
N GLY A 188 -22.85 15.90 2.69
CA GLY A 188 -23.38 16.57 1.48
C GLY A 188 -22.31 16.91 0.42
N THR A 189 -21.10 16.32 0.52
CA THR A 189 -19.95 16.58 -0.37
C THR A 189 -19.75 15.50 -1.43
N ALA A 190 -20.80 14.75 -1.76
CA ALA A 190 -20.72 13.65 -2.75
C ALA A 190 -20.19 14.09 -4.12
N GLU A 191 -20.43 15.34 -4.53
CA GLU A 191 -19.92 15.86 -5.80
C GLU A 191 -18.39 16.03 -5.77
N ASN A 192 -17.83 16.49 -4.66
CA ASN A 192 -16.36 16.60 -4.50
C ASN A 192 -15.69 15.21 -4.57
N PHE A 193 -16.33 14.20 -3.94
CA PHE A 193 -15.88 12.82 -4.03
C PHE A 193 -15.86 12.32 -5.48
N ARG A 194 -16.92 12.57 -6.24
CA ARG A 194 -17.01 12.20 -7.66
C ARG A 194 -15.97 12.90 -8.49
N GLN A 195 -15.80 14.20 -8.32
CA GLN A 195 -14.80 14.99 -9.05
C GLN A 195 -13.38 14.51 -8.78
N LYS A 196 -13.05 14.15 -7.54
CA LYS A 196 -11.75 13.61 -7.16
C LYS A 196 -11.38 12.39 -8.01
N TYR A 197 -12.27 11.42 -8.13
CA TYR A 197 -11.98 10.16 -8.81
C TYR A 197 -12.25 10.19 -10.31
N ARG A 198 -13.32 10.88 -10.77
CA ARG A 198 -13.71 10.91 -12.18
C ARG A 198 -12.86 11.85 -13.04
N ASN A 199 -12.13 12.80 -12.44
CA ASN A 199 -11.19 13.69 -13.15
C ASN A 199 -9.74 13.19 -13.14
N ALA A 200 -9.48 11.98 -12.65
CA ALA A 200 -8.14 11.39 -12.65
C ALA A 200 -7.70 10.96 -14.05
N ASP A 201 -6.41 11.08 -14.34
CA ASP A 201 -5.79 10.52 -15.56
C ASP A 201 -5.39 9.05 -15.34
N LEU A 202 -5.16 8.68 -14.07
CA LEU A 202 -4.86 7.33 -13.62
C LEU A 202 -5.60 7.05 -12.32
N LEU A 203 -6.41 5.99 -12.31
CA LEU A 203 -7.02 5.46 -11.08
C LEU A 203 -6.28 4.19 -10.64
N LEU A 204 -5.74 4.22 -9.43
CA LEU A 204 -5.11 3.10 -8.75
C LEU A 204 -5.97 2.67 -7.57
N MET A 205 -6.66 1.54 -7.70
CA MET A 205 -7.50 0.96 -6.65
C MET A 205 -6.80 -0.25 -6.03
N ASP A 206 -6.38 -0.13 -4.78
CA ASP A 206 -5.76 -1.24 -4.05
C ASP A 206 -6.81 -2.03 -3.26
N ASP A 207 -6.72 -3.35 -3.33
CA ASP A 207 -7.59 -4.28 -2.59
C ASP A 207 -9.10 -4.06 -2.83
N ILE A 208 -9.55 -4.15 -4.08
CA ILE A 208 -10.96 -3.94 -4.47
C ILE A 208 -11.95 -4.87 -3.76
N GLN A 209 -11.52 -6.03 -3.25
CA GLN A 209 -12.38 -6.96 -2.52
C GLN A 209 -13.11 -6.31 -1.32
N PHE A 210 -12.61 -5.20 -0.78
CA PHE A 210 -13.26 -4.47 0.31
C PHE A 210 -14.56 -3.75 -0.07
N ILE A 211 -14.80 -3.49 -1.36
CA ILE A 211 -16.09 -2.94 -1.82
C ILE A 211 -17.14 -4.04 -2.05
N ALA A 212 -16.75 -5.31 -2.14
CA ALA A 212 -17.67 -6.42 -2.36
C ALA A 212 -18.73 -6.51 -1.24
N GLY A 213 -20.01 -6.65 -1.63
CA GLY A 213 -21.13 -6.68 -0.69
C GLY A 213 -21.58 -5.29 -0.18
N LYS A 214 -21.06 -4.19 -0.74
CA LYS A 214 -21.45 -2.82 -0.42
C LYS A 214 -22.08 -2.18 -1.66
N ASP A 215 -23.35 -2.46 -1.88
CA ASP A 215 -24.05 -2.19 -3.15
C ASP A 215 -23.92 -0.73 -3.63
N SER A 216 -24.20 0.24 -2.75
CA SER A 216 -24.08 1.66 -3.10
C SER A 216 -22.64 2.06 -3.50
N THR A 217 -21.63 1.47 -2.84
CA THR A 217 -20.23 1.74 -3.16
C THR A 217 -19.82 1.10 -4.49
N GLN A 218 -20.31 -0.11 -4.75
CA GLN A 218 -20.07 -0.78 -6.03
C GLN A 218 -20.71 -0.01 -7.19
N GLU A 219 -21.90 0.56 -6.98
CA GLU A 219 -22.56 1.37 -7.99
C GLU A 219 -21.80 2.68 -8.27
N GLU A 220 -21.36 3.40 -7.23
CA GLU A 220 -20.55 4.61 -7.41
C GLU A 220 -19.19 4.31 -8.08
N PHE A 221 -18.56 3.19 -7.69
CA PHE A 221 -17.33 2.75 -8.36
C PHE A 221 -17.56 2.36 -9.81
N PHE A 222 -18.68 1.70 -10.13
CA PHE A 222 -19.06 1.36 -11.50
C PHE A 222 -19.23 2.61 -12.37
N HIS A 223 -19.87 3.66 -11.86
CA HIS A 223 -20.00 4.93 -12.56
C HIS A 223 -18.65 5.64 -12.74
N THR A 224 -17.82 5.63 -11.72
CA THR A 224 -16.45 6.17 -11.80
C THR A 224 -15.62 5.43 -12.83
N PHE A 225 -15.68 4.10 -12.82
CA PHE A 225 -15.01 3.24 -13.80
C PHE A 225 -15.43 3.58 -15.22
N ASN A 226 -16.75 3.64 -15.50
CA ASN A 226 -17.23 3.94 -16.86
C ASN A 226 -16.78 5.34 -17.32
N CYS A 227 -16.89 6.34 -16.46
CA CYS A 227 -16.45 7.70 -16.78
C CYS A 227 -14.96 7.75 -17.21
N LEU A 228 -14.09 7.08 -16.45
CA LEU A 228 -12.66 7.02 -16.75
C LEU A 228 -12.36 6.19 -18.00
N TYR A 229 -13.01 5.04 -18.12
CA TYR A 229 -12.82 4.12 -19.25
C TYR A 229 -13.22 4.78 -20.59
N GLU A 230 -14.39 5.43 -20.64
CA GLU A 230 -14.90 6.15 -21.82
C GLU A 230 -14.03 7.37 -22.17
N ALA A 231 -13.44 8.01 -21.16
CA ALA A 231 -12.47 9.10 -21.35
C ALA A 231 -11.06 8.61 -21.74
N GLY A 232 -10.83 7.30 -21.92
CA GLY A 232 -9.54 6.73 -22.26
C GLY A 232 -8.50 6.85 -21.12
N LYS A 233 -8.93 7.04 -19.88
CA LYS A 233 -8.06 7.13 -18.70
C LYS A 233 -7.69 5.75 -18.20
N GLN A 234 -6.49 5.60 -17.66
CA GLN A 234 -6.00 4.31 -17.18
C GLN A 234 -6.62 3.93 -15.84
N ILE A 235 -7.04 2.69 -15.73
CA ILE A 235 -7.53 2.08 -14.49
C ILE A 235 -6.65 0.88 -14.17
N VAL A 236 -6.11 0.82 -12.95
CA VAL A 236 -5.37 -0.33 -12.42
C VAL A 236 -5.96 -0.72 -11.08
N VAL A 237 -6.24 -2.00 -10.92
CA VAL A 237 -6.91 -2.54 -9.72
C VAL A 237 -6.12 -3.71 -9.18
N THR A 238 -5.97 -3.80 -7.85
CA THR A 238 -5.46 -5.02 -7.23
C THR A 238 -6.56 -5.78 -6.50
N SER A 239 -6.38 -7.08 -6.37
CA SER A 239 -7.30 -7.98 -5.67
C SER A 239 -6.58 -9.17 -5.03
N ASP A 240 -7.22 -9.79 -4.04
CA ASP A 240 -6.75 -11.06 -3.46
C ASP A 240 -7.10 -12.29 -4.32
N ARG A 241 -8.05 -12.15 -5.26
CA ARG A 241 -8.54 -13.21 -6.16
C ARG A 241 -9.08 -12.63 -7.46
N PRO A 242 -9.28 -13.43 -8.52
CA PRO A 242 -9.87 -12.94 -9.76
C PRO A 242 -11.33 -12.48 -9.57
N PRO A 243 -11.84 -11.52 -10.40
CA PRO A 243 -13.18 -10.95 -10.24
C PRO A 243 -14.29 -12.00 -10.15
N LYS A 244 -14.24 -13.06 -10.93
CA LYS A 244 -15.23 -14.17 -10.90
C LYS A 244 -15.35 -14.89 -9.57
N GLU A 245 -14.28 -14.92 -8.80
CA GLU A 245 -14.26 -15.60 -7.49
C GLU A 245 -14.68 -14.68 -6.34
N MET A 246 -14.89 -13.38 -6.61
CA MET A 246 -15.35 -12.44 -5.60
C MET A 246 -16.85 -12.60 -5.35
N LYS A 247 -17.20 -13.41 -4.36
CA LYS A 247 -18.57 -13.51 -3.89
C LYS A 247 -19.07 -12.11 -3.48
N ARG A 248 -20.30 -11.73 -3.94
CA ARG A 248 -20.93 -10.43 -3.69
C ARG A 248 -20.33 -9.24 -4.47
N LEU A 249 -19.52 -9.46 -5.47
CA LEU A 249 -19.21 -8.43 -6.45
C LEU A 249 -20.37 -8.41 -7.48
N ASN A 250 -20.86 -7.20 -7.82
CA ASN A 250 -21.93 -7.03 -8.80
C ASN A 250 -21.48 -7.54 -10.18
N ASP A 251 -22.34 -8.30 -10.87
CA ASP A 251 -22.03 -8.89 -12.17
C ASP A 251 -21.60 -7.86 -13.23
N ARG A 252 -22.18 -6.64 -13.19
CA ARG A 252 -21.81 -5.57 -14.11
C ARG A 252 -20.38 -5.12 -13.89
N LEU A 253 -19.98 -4.95 -12.63
CA LEU A 253 -18.63 -4.56 -12.28
C LEU A 253 -17.65 -5.70 -12.56
N CYS A 254 -18.00 -6.93 -12.24
CA CYS A 254 -17.23 -8.12 -12.57
C CYS A 254 -16.93 -8.17 -14.08
N SER A 255 -17.95 -8.04 -14.92
CA SER A 255 -17.81 -8.03 -16.38
C SER A 255 -16.91 -6.90 -16.89
N ARG A 256 -16.99 -5.69 -16.30
CA ARG A 256 -16.12 -4.57 -16.67
C ARG A 256 -14.65 -4.84 -16.32
N LEU A 257 -14.39 -5.40 -15.14
CA LEU A 257 -13.04 -5.75 -14.71
C LEU A 257 -12.45 -6.87 -15.59
N GLU A 258 -13.26 -7.86 -15.96
CA GLU A 258 -12.82 -8.97 -16.83
C GLU A 258 -12.62 -8.54 -18.29
N GLY A 259 -13.19 -7.44 -18.72
CA GLY A 259 -12.95 -6.86 -20.05
C GLY A 259 -11.53 -6.36 -20.27
N GLY A 260 -10.73 -6.26 -19.20
CA GLY A 260 -9.32 -5.85 -19.25
C GLY A 260 -8.33 -7.01 -19.23
N LEU A 261 -7.08 -6.71 -18.84
CA LEU A 261 -6.04 -7.71 -18.65
C LEU A 261 -6.02 -8.20 -17.20
N LEU A 262 -6.18 -9.50 -17.01
CA LEU A 262 -6.01 -10.16 -15.72
C LEU A 262 -4.58 -10.68 -15.59
N ALA A 263 -3.83 -10.20 -14.60
CA ALA A 263 -2.45 -10.57 -14.34
C ALA A 263 -2.31 -11.18 -12.94
N ASP A 264 -2.01 -12.46 -12.89
CA ASP A 264 -1.84 -13.16 -11.62
C ASP A 264 -0.43 -12.98 -11.05
N VAL A 265 -0.35 -13.00 -9.73
CA VAL A 265 0.91 -13.02 -8.97
C VAL A 265 0.85 -14.22 -8.03
N GLN A 266 1.68 -15.22 -8.30
CA GLN A 266 1.77 -16.44 -7.53
C GLN A 266 2.89 -16.38 -6.48
N PRO A 267 2.90 -17.27 -5.46
CA PRO A 267 4.01 -17.38 -4.53
C PRO A 267 5.34 -17.57 -5.25
N PRO A 268 6.40 -16.88 -4.80
CA PRO A 268 7.71 -16.96 -5.43
C PRO A 268 8.34 -18.34 -5.25
N ASP A 269 9.08 -18.82 -6.26
CA ASP A 269 9.92 -20.00 -6.16
C ASP A 269 11.14 -19.79 -5.24
N LEU A 270 11.91 -20.83 -5.00
CA LEU A 270 13.05 -20.79 -4.08
C LEU A 270 14.10 -19.76 -4.51
N GLU A 271 14.40 -19.68 -5.80
CA GLU A 271 15.38 -18.74 -6.35
C GLU A 271 14.93 -17.28 -6.16
N THR A 272 13.67 -17.01 -6.49
CA THR A 272 13.07 -15.68 -6.29
C THR A 272 13.03 -15.30 -4.81
N ARG A 273 12.67 -16.24 -3.90
CA ARG A 273 12.72 -15.99 -2.45
C ARG A 273 14.11 -15.65 -1.97
N THR A 274 15.12 -16.41 -2.42
CA THR A 274 16.53 -16.17 -2.11
C THR A 274 16.96 -14.77 -2.56
N ALA A 275 16.62 -14.37 -3.78
CA ALA A 275 16.91 -13.03 -4.30
C ALA A 275 16.21 -11.93 -3.49
N ILE A 276 14.95 -12.12 -3.10
CA ILE A 276 14.21 -11.19 -2.25
C ILE A 276 14.91 -11.02 -0.89
N ILE A 277 15.27 -12.11 -0.23
CA ILE A 277 15.93 -12.08 1.09
C ILE A 277 17.23 -11.30 1.01
N ARG A 278 18.09 -11.59 0.02
CA ARG A 278 19.37 -10.90 -0.17
C ARG A 278 19.19 -9.41 -0.44
N THR A 279 18.27 -9.06 -1.35
CA THR A 279 18.01 -7.66 -1.68
C THR A 279 17.47 -6.89 -0.48
N LYS A 280 16.54 -7.49 0.30
CA LYS A 280 16.01 -6.86 1.50
C LYS A 280 17.04 -6.75 2.62
N ALA A 281 17.90 -7.76 2.82
CA ALA A 281 19.00 -7.69 3.77
C ALA A 281 19.99 -6.57 3.40
N ALA A 282 20.37 -6.46 2.12
CA ALA A 282 21.26 -5.40 1.64
C ALA A 282 20.66 -3.98 1.86
N GLN A 283 19.34 -3.80 1.70
CA GLN A 283 18.66 -2.52 2.00
C GLN A 283 18.81 -2.09 3.47
N PHE A 284 18.99 -3.05 4.39
CA PHE A 284 19.25 -2.79 5.82
C PHE A 284 20.76 -2.85 6.16
N GLY A 285 21.65 -2.78 5.15
CA GLY A 285 23.10 -2.86 5.37
C GLY A 285 23.55 -4.19 5.98
N MET A 286 22.83 -5.29 5.71
CA MET A 286 23.11 -6.61 6.28
C MET A 286 23.52 -7.58 5.18
N VAL A 287 24.62 -8.30 5.40
CA VAL A 287 25.06 -9.41 4.57
C VAL A 287 24.77 -10.71 5.32
N LEU A 288 23.92 -11.55 4.75
CA LEU A 288 23.57 -12.86 5.32
C LEU A 288 24.43 -13.96 4.68
N SER A 289 24.83 -14.96 5.47
CA SER A 289 25.48 -16.14 4.94
C SER A 289 24.53 -16.96 4.06
N GLU A 290 25.10 -17.73 3.12
CA GLU A 290 24.31 -18.58 2.21
C GLU A 290 23.39 -19.55 2.96
N GLU A 291 23.91 -20.18 4.03
CA GLU A 291 23.16 -21.10 4.87
C GLU A 291 21.93 -20.43 5.51
N VAL A 292 22.09 -19.19 5.99
CA VAL A 292 21.00 -18.40 6.59
C VAL A 292 19.96 -18.05 5.54
N VAL A 293 20.37 -17.57 4.38
CA VAL A 293 19.45 -17.21 3.27
C VAL A 293 18.66 -18.43 2.82
N GLN A 294 19.36 -19.55 2.61
CA GLN A 294 18.70 -20.78 2.19
C GLN A 294 17.73 -21.29 3.24
N TYR A 295 18.12 -21.30 4.51
CA TYR A 295 17.24 -21.71 5.60
C TYR A 295 15.96 -20.87 5.66
N ILE A 296 16.05 -19.54 5.51
CA ILE A 296 14.87 -18.66 5.48
C ILE A 296 14.01 -18.98 4.26
N ALA A 297 14.62 -19.10 3.08
CA ALA A 297 13.90 -19.33 1.83
C ALA A 297 13.17 -20.69 1.78
N GLU A 298 13.71 -21.73 2.41
CA GLU A 298 13.08 -23.04 2.50
C GLU A 298 11.91 -23.08 3.49
N ASN A 299 12.01 -22.34 4.60
CA ASN A 299 11.02 -22.38 5.68
C ASN A 299 9.91 -21.34 5.54
N ILE A 300 10.10 -20.25 4.76
CA ILE A 300 9.09 -19.22 4.50
C ILE A 300 8.68 -19.27 3.04
N THR A 301 7.60 -19.95 2.76
CA THR A 301 7.11 -20.21 1.39
C THR A 301 5.86 -19.43 1.02
N SER A 302 5.15 -18.85 1.99
CA SER A 302 3.78 -18.36 1.83
C SER A 302 3.69 -17.01 1.13
N ASN A 303 4.50 -16.03 1.52
CA ASN A 303 4.43 -14.69 0.94
C ASN A 303 5.69 -13.83 1.20
N VAL A 304 5.86 -12.79 0.39
CA VAL A 304 7.02 -11.87 0.47
C VAL A 304 7.01 -11.03 1.74
N ARG A 305 5.81 -10.65 2.25
CA ARG A 305 5.69 -9.87 3.49
C ARG A 305 6.28 -10.60 4.70
N GLN A 306 6.14 -11.92 4.75
CA GLN A 306 6.77 -12.71 5.82
C GLN A 306 8.30 -12.76 5.69
N LEU A 307 8.83 -12.89 4.46
CA LEU A 307 10.27 -12.81 4.21
C LEU A 307 10.84 -11.46 4.69
N GLU A 308 10.19 -10.35 4.31
CA GLU A 308 10.56 -9.01 4.79
C GLU A 308 10.49 -8.89 6.31
N GLY A 309 9.45 -9.45 6.92
CA GLY A 309 9.28 -9.47 8.38
C GLY A 309 10.42 -10.20 9.10
N VAL A 310 10.88 -11.32 8.56
CA VAL A 310 12.03 -12.06 9.11
C VAL A 310 13.31 -11.25 8.97
N VAL A 311 13.58 -10.68 7.81
CA VAL A 311 14.78 -9.85 7.58
C VAL A 311 14.80 -8.66 8.55
N LYS A 312 13.66 -7.96 8.75
CA LYS A 312 13.54 -6.86 9.72
C LYS A 312 13.82 -7.32 11.16
N ARG A 313 13.34 -8.51 11.56
CA ARG A 313 13.64 -9.06 12.90
C ARG A 313 15.13 -9.37 13.07
N LEU A 314 15.75 -9.93 12.05
CA LEU A 314 17.20 -10.20 12.08
C LEU A 314 18.01 -8.91 12.18
N THR A 315 17.60 -7.87 11.48
CA THR A 315 18.19 -6.52 11.61
C THR A 315 18.07 -6.03 13.06
N ALA A 316 16.90 -6.17 13.67
CA ALA A 316 16.70 -5.77 15.07
C ALA A 316 17.55 -6.61 16.05
N TYR A 317 17.73 -7.90 15.81
CA TYR A 317 18.64 -8.72 16.64
C TYR A 317 20.09 -8.27 16.52
N ARG A 318 20.58 -7.94 15.34
CA ARG A 318 21.91 -7.37 15.13
C ARG A 318 22.05 -6.01 15.83
N ASP A 319 21.13 -5.09 15.60
CA ASP A 319 21.29 -3.68 16.01
C ASP A 319 20.99 -3.43 17.50
N ILE A 320 20.11 -4.25 18.12
CA ILE A 320 19.67 -4.05 19.51
C ILE A 320 20.40 -5.01 20.45
N LEU A 321 20.64 -6.26 20.02
CA LEU A 321 21.20 -7.30 20.88
C LEU A 321 22.67 -7.58 20.60
N ASP A 322 23.26 -6.91 19.58
CA ASP A 322 24.64 -7.15 19.09
C ASP A 322 24.89 -8.65 18.80
N ASP A 323 23.83 -9.36 18.37
CA ASP A 323 23.85 -10.81 18.14
C ASP A 323 24.37 -11.10 16.72
N THR A 324 25.27 -12.04 16.61
CA THR A 324 25.74 -12.54 15.30
C THR A 324 24.61 -13.33 14.64
N ILE A 325 24.34 -13.01 13.35
CA ILE A 325 23.28 -13.70 12.60
C ILE A 325 23.75 -15.10 12.22
N THR A 326 23.21 -16.09 12.93
CA THR A 326 23.44 -17.51 12.70
C THR A 326 22.12 -18.23 12.36
N VAL A 327 22.19 -19.48 11.92
CA VAL A 327 20.98 -20.29 11.68
C VAL A 327 20.12 -20.40 12.94
N ASP A 328 20.73 -20.42 14.14
CA ASP A 328 19.98 -20.50 15.39
C ASP A 328 19.27 -19.17 15.75
N SER A 329 19.88 -18.02 15.46
CA SER A 329 19.18 -16.72 15.55
C SER A 329 17.97 -16.69 14.60
N VAL A 330 18.15 -17.21 13.38
CA VAL A 330 17.04 -17.32 12.40
C VAL A 330 15.94 -18.25 12.89
N LYS A 331 16.26 -19.42 13.42
CA LYS A 331 15.26 -20.34 14.01
C LYS A 331 14.40 -19.65 15.07
N ARG A 332 15.04 -18.84 15.93
CA ARG A 332 14.32 -18.03 16.94
C ARG A 332 13.42 -16.98 16.27
N ALA A 333 13.93 -16.25 15.27
CA ALA A 333 13.20 -15.20 14.56
C ALA A 333 11.99 -15.76 13.78
N ILE A 334 12.12 -16.94 13.18
CA ILE A 334 11.09 -17.58 12.36
C ILE A 334 10.04 -18.30 13.20
N LYS A 335 10.38 -18.75 14.41
CA LYS A 335 9.51 -19.61 15.26
C LYS A 335 8.09 -19.07 15.40
N ASP A 336 7.93 -17.76 15.56
CA ASP A 336 6.62 -17.13 15.68
C ASP A 336 5.94 -16.91 14.32
N VAL A 337 6.72 -16.71 13.25
CA VAL A 337 6.20 -16.53 11.90
C VAL A 337 5.65 -17.85 11.35
N ILE A 338 6.32 -18.96 11.63
CA ILE A 338 5.84 -20.29 11.25
C ILE A 338 4.58 -20.66 12.05
N ARG A 339 4.48 -20.23 13.32
CA ARG A 339 3.28 -20.44 14.14
C ARG A 339 2.06 -19.64 13.67
N THR A 340 2.25 -18.51 13.00
CA THR A 340 1.17 -17.67 12.45
C THR A 340 0.83 -17.98 10.99
N GLY A 341 1.72 -18.66 10.25
CA GLY A 341 1.37 -19.32 8.99
C GLY A 341 0.44 -20.50 9.31
N THR A 342 -0.62 -20.70 8.54
CA THR A 342 -1.48 -21.88 8.64
C THR A 342 -0.60 -23.14 8.56
N TYR A 343 -0.08 -23.58 9.71
CA TYR A 343 0.50 -24.91 9.85
C TYR A 343 -0.65 -25.87 9.60
N ILE A 344 -0.70 -26.45 8.43
CA ILE A 344 -1.59 -27.56 8.13
C ILE A 344 -0.85 -28.80 8.68
N PRO A 345 -1.24 -29.29 9.84
CA PRO A 345 -0.57 -30.46 10.40
C PRO A 345 -0.79 -31.66 9.49
N THR A 346 0.26 -32.46 9.30
CA THR A 346 0.12 -33.73 8.57
C THR A 346 -0.81 -34.68 9.33
N PRO A 347 -1.48 -35.65 8.66
CA PRO A 347 -2.31 -36.65 9.32
C PRO A 347 -1.60 -37.33 10.49
N ASP A 348 -0.33 -37.71 10.33
CA ASP A 348 0.48 -38.33 11.38
C ASP A 348 0.59 -37.43 12.63
N VAL A 349 0.85 -36.13 12.44
CA VAL A 349 0.93 -35.20 13.58
C VAL A 349 -0.41 -35.06 14.29
N ILE A 350 -1.51 -35.03 13.54
CA ILE A 350 -2.86 -34.95 14.11
C ILE A 350 -3.16 -36.23 14.93
N ILE A 351 -2.81 -37.39 14.38
CA ILE A 351 -3.02 -38.70 15.06
C ILE A 351 -2.20 -38.75 16.35
N GLU A 352 -0.90 -38.44 16.29
CA GLU A 352 0.00 -38.47 17.43
C GLU A 352 -0.40 -37.51 18.56
N GLU A 353 -0.75 -36.26 18.21
CA GLU A 353 -1.18 -35.27 19.21
C GLU A 353 -2.56 -35.58 19.80
N SER A 354 -3.48 -36.12 18.97
CA SER A 354 -4.77 -36.60 19.45
C SER A 354 -4.60 -37.80 20.38
N ALA A 355 -3.74 -38.77 20.04
CA ALA A 355 -3.43 -39.91 20.88
C ALA A 355 -2.80 -39.47 22.21
N ARG A 356 -1.81 -38.58 22.17
CA ARG A 356 -1.14 -38.05 23.35
C ARG A 356 -2.11 -37.38 24.34
N SER A 357 -3.08 -36.60 23.81
CA SER A 357 -4.11 -35.94 24.65
C SER A 357 -4.97 -36.92 25.43
N PHE A 358 -5.11 -38.15 24.92
CA PHE A 358 -5.84 -39.23 25.57
C PHE A 358 -4.91 -40.26 26.24
N GLN A 359 -3.61 -39.97 26.37
CA GLN A 359 -2.61 -40.92 26.92
C GLN A 359 -2.64 -42.28 26.20
N LEU A 360 -2.73 -42.23 24.88
CA LEU A 360 -2.68 -43.34 23.94
C LEU A 360 -1.50 -43.15 22.98
N SER A 361 -1.14 -44.18 22.22
CA SER A 361 -0.19 -44.06 21.11
C SER A 361 -0.92 -43.85 19.76
N GLY A 362 -0.24 -43.32 18.76
CA GLY A 362 -0.79 -43.20 17.40
C GLY A 362 -1.19 -44.59 16.84
N ALA A 363 -0.46 -45.65 17.19
CA ALA A 363 -0.77 -47.03 16.81
C ALA A 363 -2.11 -47.53 17.43
N ASP A 364 -2.47 -47.07 18.63
CA ASP A 364 -3.77 -47.40 19.21
C ASP A 364 -4.93 -46.79 18.44
N LEU A 365 -4.74 -45.59 17.88
CA LEU A 365 -5.76 -44.92 17.06
C LEU A 365 -5.94 -45.60 15.70
N ARG A 366 -4.86 -46.10 15.09
CA ARG A 366 -4.90 -46.87 13.84
C ARG A 366 -5.34 -48.32 14.02
N GLY A 367 -5.32 -48.81 15.27
CA GLY A 367 -5.68 -50.18 15.62
C GLY A 367 -7.19 -50.44 15.61
N GLN A 368 -7.57 -51.68 15.82
CA GLN A 368 -8.98 -52.14 15.86
C GLN A 368 -9.68 -51.97 17.20
N SER A 369 -9.04 -51.33 18.17
CA SER A 369 -9.63 -51.18 19.53
C SER A 369 -10.93 -50.39 19.48
N ARG A 370 -11.98 -50.91 20.14
CA ARG A 370 -13.30 -50.27 20.24
C ARG A 370 -13.57 -49.69 21.63
N ASN A 371 -12.54 -49.56 22.43
CA ASN A 371 -12.65 -48.91 23.74
C ASN A 371 -13.18 -47.46 23.56
N LYS A 372 -14.07 -47.04 24.47
CA LYS A 372 -14.70 -45.72 24.43
C LYS A 372 -13.67 -44.57 24.34
N LYS A 373 -12.56 -44.69 25.05
CA LYS A 373 -11.47 -43.72 25.06
C LYS A 373 -10.77 -43.62 23.70
N THR A 374 -10.43 -44.79 23.12
CA THR A 374 -9.80 -44.89 21.78
C THR A 374 -10.74 -44.40 20.67
N ALA A 375 -12.04 -44.78 20.75
CA ALA A 375 -13.03 -44.33 19.77
C ALA A 375 -13.21 -42.80 19.77
N MET A 376 -13.24 -42.21 20.96
CA MET A 376 -13.33 -40.74 21.08
C MET A 376 -12.10 -40.03 20.52
N ALA A 377 -10.89 -40.52 20.85
CA ALA A 377 -9.65 -39.95 20.32
C ALA A 377 -9.58 -40.04 18.79
N ARG A 378 -10.04 -41.18 18.22
CA ARG A 378 -10.12 -41.38 16.77
C ARG A 378 -11.12 -40.43 16.10
N GLN A 379 -12.30 -40.23 16.68
CA GLN A 379 -13.28 -39.25 16.17
C GLN A 379 -12.75 -37.83 16.20
N ILE A 380 -12.02 -37.44 17.21
CA ILE A 380 -11.38 -36.12 17.29
C ILE A 380 -10.28 -35.98 16.23
N ALA A 381 -9.43 -37.00 16.06
CA ALA A 381 -8.39 -36.99 15.03
C ALA A 381 -9.00 -36.83 13.62
N MET A 382 -10.03 -37.61 13.29
CA MET A 382 -10.74 -37.52 12.00
C MET A 382 -11.41 -36.13 11.81
N TYR A 383 -12.02 -35.59 12.85
CA TYR A 383 -12.61 -34.24 12.81
C TYR A 383 -11.56 -33.16 12.56
N LEU A 384 -10.42 -33.23 13.25
CA LEU A 384 -9.32 -32.31 13.06
C LEU A 384 -8.71 -32.44 11.65
N MET A 385 -8.49 -33.64 11.14
CA MET A 385 -8.03 -33.84 9.76
C MET A 385 -8.97 -33.22 8.77
N ARG A 386 -10.28 -33.41 8.89
CA ARG A 386 -11.29 -32.83 8.00
C ARG A 386 -11.29 -31.31 8.00
N ASN A 387 -11.05 -30.67 9.14
CA ASN A 387 -11.11 -29.22 9.27
C ASN A 387 -9.77 -28.52 9.04
N LEU A 388 -8.65 -29.18 9.28
CA LEU A 388 -7.31 -28.62 9.19
C LEU A 388 -6.56 -29.01 7.92
N THR A 389 -7.00 -30.08 7.23
CA THR A 389 -6.40 -30.55 5.99
C THR A 389 -7.43 -30.52 4.86
N ASN A 390 -6.99 -30.55 3.61
CA ASN A 390 -7.87 -30.65 2.45
C ASN A 390 -8.12 -32.11 2.02
N LEU A 391 -7.87 -33.07 2.88
CA LEU A 391 -8.02 -34.51 2.57
C LEU A 391 -9.49 -34.89 2.40
N PRO A 392 -9.82 -35.66 1.36
CA PRO A 392 -11.15 -36.24 1.21
C PRO A 392 -11.43 -37.28 2.29
N LEU A 393 -12.71 -37.48 2.65
CA LEU A 393 -13.13 -38.38 3.72
C LEU A 393 -12.63 -39.83 3.56
N LYS A 394 -12.44 -40.28 2.30
CA LYS A 394 -11.92 -41.60 2.01
C LYS A 394 -10.48 -41.76 2.49
N GLU A 395 -9.63 -40.81 2.17
CA GLU A 395 -8.22 -40.80 2.57
C GLU A 395 -8.08 -40.66 4.10
N ILE A 396 -8.92 -39.85 4.76
CA ILE A 396 -8.95 -39.72 6.22
C ILE A 396 -9.30 -41.06 6.86
N GLY A 397 -10.10 -41.91 6.19
CA GLY A 397 -10.46 -43.22 6.70
C GLY A 397 -9.41 -44.31 6.44
N GLU A 398 -8.44 -44.05 5.57
CA GLU A 398 -7.33 -44.95 5.26
C GLU A 398 -6.11 -44.71 6.16
N GLU A 399 -5.98 -43.53 6.76
CA GLU A 399 -4.95 -43.16 7.76
C GLU A 399 -5.25 -43.69 9.16
#